data_ac9ebc79f46a8c3495f772e778283183
#
_entry.id   ac9ebc79f46a8c3495f772e778283183
#
_cell.length_a   1.000
_cell.length_b   1.000
_cell.length_c   1.000
_cell.angle_alpha   90.00
_cell.angle_beta   90.00
_cell.angle_gamma   90.00
#
_symmetry.space_group_name_H-M   'P 1'
#
loop_
_entity.id
_entity.type
_entity.pdbx_description
1 polymer ?
#
loop_
_entity_poly.entity_id
_entity_poly.type
_entity_poly.pdbx_seq_one_letter_code
_entity_poly.pdbx_strand_id
1 'polypeptide(L)'
;MVKKFQQPRAAAATAHPAATDAALRVIYSGGNAVDAAIAAQAVICVVMPDAAGLGGDVMQLVRMPDHRVEALTGSGRSPAVAPDRWLSQGGSSVTVPGIVDGWCTASARWGRLPLAASLAPAIEIARASRASSQLIAARDEQRARLAAHGASGWSLMSTQPGHWWHQPELADILTSIAADGREAFYAGAAAQAIVDATRHYGGSLSLDDLAQHSSEVADPVSIDWQDGALHVQPAPSQGIVLAMAAQWLTRSAIDPADREHALVEATEAAFQFRDFAGRPPGRMLSEALEIDLSVAQHRAGPRGYLHTAGVAVADSEGWVVSSLVSVFDDFGSAVLVPELGFVLNNRAAGFTSGDNAPRASARPVHTLAPAMLSVGDTALGLATPGADGQVQTILQVLSRLTTGTEGLQLAELDDAIARPRWRSQDGRLLIEGDHPDQLDLSVRGHRIETRRPGDPIFGAVVAAGTTGGAPFAAAAHRRGVTKEVR
;
A
#
# COMPACT_ATOMS: atom_id res chain seq x y z
N MET A 1 29.96 35.68 3.81
CA MET A 1 29.75 34.27 4.19
C MET A 1 28.62 33.72 3.34
N VAL A 2 28.92 32.95 2.30
CA VAL A 2 27.92 32.23 1.52
C VAL A 2 27.42 31.10 2.40
N LYS A 3 26.15 31.11 2.81
CA LYS A 3 25.52 29.94 3.44
C LYS A 3 25.67 28.78 2.45
N LYS A 4 26.55 27.81 2.76
CA LYS A 4 26.50 26.52 2.07
C LYS A 4 25.09 25.96 2.28
N PHE A 5 24.29 25.91 1.22
CA PHE A 5 23.04 25.16 1.24
C PHE A 5 23.43 23.71 1.54
N GLN A 6 23.07 23.26 2.72
CA GLN A 6 23.26 21.87 3.10
C GLN A 6 22.30 21.04 2.20
N GLN A 7 22.83 20.09 1.47
CA GLN A 7 21.95 19.21 0.66
C GLN A 7 20.95 18.50 1.57
N PRO A 8 19.71 18.29 1.12
CA PRO A 8 18.73 17.52 1.86
C PRO A 8 19.29 16.15 2.24
N ARG A 9 19.00 15.69 3.45
CA ARG A 9 19.42 14.37 3.93
C ARG A 9 18.32 13.33 3.83
N ALA A 10 17.05 13.76 3.71
CA ALA A 10 15.89 12.91 3.74
C ALA A 10 14.75 13.48 2.91
N ALA A 11 13.96 12.60 2.34
CA ALA A 11 12.69 12.90 1.69
C ALA A 11 11.66 11.85 2.10
N ALA A 12 10.46 12.29 2.47
CA ALA A 12 9.36 11.41 2.81
C ALA A 12 8.04 11.91 2.23
N ALA A 13 7.21 11.01 1.74
CA ALA A 13 5.83 11.25 1.36
C ALA A 13 4.96 10.14 1.94
N THR A 14 3.90 10.50 2.68
CA THR A 14 3.06 9.53 3.38
C THR A 14 1.60 9.92 3.39
N ALA A 15 0.75 9.00 3.82
CA ALA A 15 -0.69 9.20 3.92
C ALA A 15 -1.11 10.19 5.03
N HIS A 16 -0.22 10.56 5.95
CA HIS A 16 -0.57 11.43 7.09
C HIS A 16 0.61 12.32 7.53
N PRO A 17 0.40 13.60 7.88
CA PRO A 17 1.47 14.52 8.27
C PRO A 17 2.34 14.03 9.44
N ALA A 18 1.70 13.43 10.46
CA ALA A 18 2.44 12.88 11.60
C ALA A 18 3.37 11.73 11.20
N ALA A 19 3.00 10.94 10.18
CA ALA A 19 3.84 9.86 9.67
C ALA A 19 5.04 10.42 8.87
N THR A 20 4.83 11.48 8.08
CA THR A 20 5.92 12.18 7.37
C THR A 20 6.92 12.76 8.37
N ASP A 21 6.44 13.44 9.43
CA ASP A 21 7.32 13.98 10.48
C ASP A 21 8.07 12.88 11.23
N ALA A 22 7.41 11.78 11.58
CA ALA A 22 8.04 10.62 12.24
C ALA A 22 9.16 10.02 11.40
N ALA A 23 8.94 9.83 10.08
CA ALA A 23 9.96 9.35 9.16
C ALA A 23 11.20 10.23 9.16
N LEU A 24 11.02 11.55 9.04
CA LEU A 24 12.12 12.50 9.01
C LEU A 24 12.85 12.55 10.36
N ARG A 25 12.13 12.54 11.48
CA ARG A 25 12.72 12.49 12.82
C ARG A 25 13.66 11.30 13.00
N VAL A 26 13.26 10.12 12.51
CA VAL A 26 14.05 8.90 12.61
C VAL A 26 15.33 8.98 11.77
N ILE A 27 15.28 9.51 10.55
CA ILE A 27 16.50 9.73 9.75
C ILE A 27 17.46 10.70 10.45
N TYR A 28 16.94 11.81 10.98
CA TYR A 28 17.77 12.80 11.69
C TYR A 28 18.32 12.27 13.03
N SER A 29 17.70 11.24 13.59
CA SER A 29 18.23 10.52 14.77
C SER A 29 19.27 9.45 14.42
N GLY A 30 19.69 9.36 13.16
CA GLY A 30 20.72 8.44 12.70
C GLY A 30 20.22 7.17 12.02
N GLY A 31 18.91 7.02 11.79
CA GLY A 31 18.31 5.94 11.01
C GLY A 31 18.53 6.11 9.50
N ASN A 32 18.17 5.09 8.75
CA ASN A 32 18.07 5.13 7.29
C ASN A 32 16.60 5.17 6.81
N ALA A 33 16.38 5.15 5.49
CA ALA A 33 15.02 5.20 4.94
C ALA A 33 14.15 4.01 5.35
N VAL A 34 14.72 2.85 5.70
CA VAL A 34 13.95 1.68 6.18
C VAL A 34 13.44 1.91 7.60
N ASP A 35 14.30 2.38 8.52
CA ASP A 35 13.89 2.74 9.88
C ASP A 35 12.78 3.81 9.86
N ALA A 36 12.92 4.78 8.96
CA ALA A 36 11.96 5.85 8.76
C ALA A 36 10.63 5.35 8.17
N ALA A 37 10.66 4.42 7.23
CA ALA A 37 9.45 3.81 6.69
C ALA A 37 8.69 3.02 7.76
N ILE A 38 9.38 2.25 8.61
CA ILE A 38 8.76 1.56 9.75
C ILE A 38 8.09 2.57 10.69
N ALA A 39 8.77 3.68 11.01
CA ALA A 39 8.21 4.71 11.88
C ALA A 39 6.93 5.34 11.29
N ALA A 40 6.96 5.66 9.99
CA ALA A 40 5.78 6.18 9.29
C ALA A 40 4.62 5.19 9.29
N GLN A 41 4.89 3.91 8.98
CA GLN A 41 3.90 2.82 8.96
C GLN A 41 3.27 2.63 10.35
N ALA A 42 4.09 2.62 11.40
CA ALA A 42 3.62 2.47 12.77
C ALA A 42 2.74 3.66 13.20
N VAL A 43 3.13 4.89 12.86
CA VAL A 43 2.29 6.08 13.12
C VAL A 43 0.97 6.01 12.35
N ILE A 44 0.98 5.57 11.08
CA ILE A 44 -0.24 5.36 10.29
C ILE A 44 -1.18 4.38 10.99
N CYS A 45 -0.67 3.27 11.53
CA CYS A 45 -1.47 2.29 12.27
C CYS A 45 -2.16 2.88 13.51
N VAL A 46 -1.60 3.96 14.08
CA VAL A 46 -2.18 4.67 15.24
C VAL A 46 -3.23 5.69 14.81
N VAL A 47 -2.94 6.49 13.77
CA VAL A 47 -3.75 7.67 13.41
C VAL A 47 -4.79 7.40 12.31
N MET A 48 -4.68 6.27 11.61
CA MET A 48 -5.56 5.86 10.50
C MET A 48 -5.99 4.39 10.65
N PRO A 49 -6.62 3.99 11.77
CA PRO A 49 -7.04 2.59 11.99
C PRO A 49 -8.13 2.12 11.03
N ASP A 50 -8.77 3.04 10.29
CA ASP A 50 -9.64 2.77 9.16
C ASP A 50 -8.90 2.18 7.96
N ALA A 51 -7.64 2.58 7.75
CA ALA A 51 -6.84 2.17 6.60
C ALA A 51 -5.79 1.10 6.91
N ALA A 52 -5.17 1.15 8.09
CA ALA A 52 -4.07 0.28 8.51
C ALA A 52 -4.07 0.05 10.01
N GLY A 53 -3.39 -0.99 10.49
CA GLY A 53 -3.31 -1.32 11.91
C GLY A 53 -2.39 -2.51 12.14
N LEU A 54 -2.07 -2.81 13.42
CA LEU A 54 -1.26 -3.97 13.78
C LEU A 54 -1.90 -5.30 13.34
N GLY A 55 -3.22 -5.31 13.17
CA GLY A 55 -3.97 -6.45 12.64
C GLY A 55 -3.90 -6.60 11.11
N GLY A 56 -3.09 -5.80 10.41
CA GLY A 56 -2.98 -5.73 8.97
C GLY A 56 -1.71 -6.31 8.37
N ASP A 57 -1.42 -5.86 7.14
CA ASP A 57 -0.33 -6.32 6.30
C ASP A 57 0.58 -5.16 5.87
N VAL A 58 1.82 -5.49 5.50
CA VAL A 58 2.77 -4.59 4.85
C VAL A 58 3.38 -5.26 3.63
N MET A 59 3.50 -4.52 2.53
CA MET A 59 4.35 -4.88 1.40
C MET A 59 5.25 -3.71 1.05
N GLN A 60 6.50 -3.99 0.77
CA GLN A 60 7.45 -2.94 0.44
C GLN A 60 8.54 -3.40 -0.52
N LEU A 61 9.00 -2.46 -1.34
CA LEU A 61 10.23 -2.53 -2.12
C LEU A 61 11.28 -1.67 -1.46
N VAL A 62 12.48 -2.21 -1.30
CA VAL A 62 13.63 -1.54 -0.70
C VAL A 62 14.78 -1.53 -1.70
N ARG A 63 15.21 -0.34 -2.14
CA ARG A 63 16.44 -0.17 -2.88
C ARG A 63 17.55 0.20 -1.91
N MET A 64 18.63 -0.53 -2.01
CA MET A 64 19.85 -0.35 -1.21
C MET A 64 20.83 0.61 -1.91
N PRO A 65 21.84 1.13 -1.20
CA PRO A 65 22.89 1.99 -1.79
C PRO A 65 23.68 1.37 -2.93
N ASP A 66 23.78 0.04 -2.98
CA ASP A 66 24.40 -0.72 -4.08
C ASP A 66 23.48 -0.94 -5.28
N HIS A 67 22.34 -0.26 -5.31
CA HIS A 67 21.31 -0.26 -6.35
C HIS A 67 20.47 -1.54 -6.43
N ARG A 68 20.73 -2.57 -5.62
CA ARG A 68 19.85 -3.74 -5.56
C ARG A 68 18.50 -3.37 -4.97
N VAL A 69 17.46 -3.99 -5.50
CA VAL A 69 16.09 -3.86 -5.00
C VAL A 69 15.64 -5.21 -4.46
N GLU A 70 15.11 -5.22 -3.26
CA GLU A 70 14.49 -6.41 -2.65
C GLU A 70 13.04 -6.09 -2.27
N ALA A 71 12.19 -7.11 -2.27
CA ALA A 71 10.79 -7.01 -1.93
C ALA A 71 10.53 -7.73 -0.60
N LEU A 72 9.76 -7.11 0.30
CA LEU A 72 9.27 -7.74 1.53
C LEU A 72 7.76 -7.93 1.45
N THR A 73 7.30 -9.14 1.75
CA THR A 73 5.90 -9.53 1.90
C THR A 73 5.61 -9.84 3.36
N GLY A 74 5.08 -8.89 4.10
CA GLY A 74 4.54 -9.04 5.45
C GLY A 74 3.03 -9.19 5.41
N SER A 75 2.55 -10.33 4.87
CA SER A 75 1.13 -10.70 4.80
C SER A 75 0.98 -12.17 5.16
N GLY A 76 0.08 -12.46 6.07
CA GLY A 76 -0.12 -13.80 6.57
C GLY A 76 -1.05 -14.65 5.71
N ARG A 77 -1.10 -15.92 6.04
CA ARG A 77 -1.97 -16.91 5.39
C ARG A 77 -3.33 -16.96 6.07
N SER A 78 -4.32 -17.46 5.35
CA SER A 78 -5.57 -17.91 5.95
C SER A 78 -5.32 -19.04 6.95
N PRO A 79 -6.24 -19.28 7.90
CA PRO A 79 -6.09 -20.33 8.92
C PRO A 79 -5.81 -21.71 8.32
N ALA A 80 -5.02 -22.54 9.03
CA ALA A 80 -4.76 -23.93 8.65
C ALA A 80 -6.04 -24.78 8.67
N VAL A 81 -6.99 -24.43 9.52
CA VAL A 81 -8.33 -24.99 9.51
C VAL A 81 -9.26 -23.96 8.87
N ALA A 82 -9.83 -24.31 7.72
CA ALA A 82 -10.77 -23.42 7.02
C ALA A 82 -11.99 -23.12 7.94
N PRO A 83 -12.50 -21.87 7.95
CA PRO A 83 -13.74 -21.60 8.64
C PRO A 83 -14.93 -22.29 7.94
N ASP A 84 -16.02 -22.53 8.66
CA ASP A 84 -17.23 -23.13 8.10
C ASP A 84 -17.77 -22.36 6.89
N ARG A 85 -17.61 -21.05 6.90
CA ARG A 85 -17.99 -20.15 5.81
C ARG A 85 -16.96 -19.01 5.67
N TRP A 86 -16.53 -18.74 4.45
CA TRP A 86 -15.78 -17.56 4.11
C TRP A 86 -16.72 -16.37 3.96
N LEU A 87 -16.56 -15.38 4.82
CA LEU A 87 -17.32 -14.13 4.78
C LEU A 87 -16.38 -12.96 4.44
N SER A 88 -16.95 -11.84 4.04
CA SER A 88 -16.19 -10.61 3.81
C SER A 88 -15.89 -9.82 5.09
N GLN A 89 -16.52 -10.18 6.22
CA GLN A 89 -16.42 -9.50 7.51
C GLN A 89 -16.42 -10.50 8.66
N GLY A 90 -16.06 -10.04 9.86
CA GLY A 90 -15.97 -10.89 11.04
C GLY A 90 -14.75 -11.79 11.03
N GLY A 91 -14.67 -12.70 11.98
CA GLY A 91 -13.49 -13.54 12.22
C GLY A 91 -13.10 -14.43 11.05
N SER A 92 -14.07 -14.94 10.27
CA SER A 92 -13.82 -15.81 9.11
C SER A 92 -13.17 -15.11 7.93
N SER A 93 -13.11 -13.77 7.94
CA SER A 93 -12.41 -12.97 6.92
C SER A 93 -10.97 -12.65 7.29
N VAL A 94 -10.53 -13.00 8.50
CA VAL A 94 -9.20 -12.66 9.03
C VAL A 94 -8.15 -13.65 8.52
N THR A 95 -7.03 -13.12 8.02
CA THR A 95 -5.77 -13.87 7.86
C THR A 95 -4.80 -13.51 8.98
N VAL A 96 -3.75 -14.27 9.15
CA VAL A 96 -2.69 -13.93 10.12
C VAL A 96 -2.19 -12.52 9.82
N PRO A 97 -2.22 -11.58 10.81
CA PRO A 97 -1.64 -10.25 10.62
C PRO A 97 -0.13 -10.33 10.33
N GLY A 98 0.34 -9.67 9.29
CA GLY A 98 1.73 -9.80 8.85
C GLY A 98 2.62 -8.58 9.10
N ILE A 99 2.03 -7.44 9.45
CA ILE A 99 2.75 -6.16 9.52
C ILE A 99 3.85 -6.15 10.58
N VAL A 100 3.63 -6.71 11.78
CA VAL A 100 4.59 -6.68 12.89
C VAL A 100 5.82 -7.50 12.56
N ASP A 101 5.65 -8.71 12.03
CA ASP A 101 6.78 -9.53 11.58
C ASP A 101 7.49 -8.90 10.38
N GLY A 102 6.75 -8.21 9.51
CA GLY A 102 7.32 -7.41 8.43
C GLY A 102 8.24 -6.30 8.94
N TRP A 103 7.86 -5.59 9.99
CA TRP A 103 8.73 -4.59 10.63
C TRP A 103 9.97 -5.21 11.28
N CYS A 104 9.81 -6.31 12.01
CA CYS A 104 10.92 -7.02 12.61
C CYS A 104 11.91 -7.50 11.55
N THR A 105 11.42 -8.08 10.45
CA THR A 105 12.23 -8.56 9.33
C THR A 105 12.95 -7.41 8.63
N ALA A 106 12.24 -6.29 8.33
CA ALA A 106 12.83 -5.13 7.68
C ALA A 106 13.91 -4.47 8.54
N SER A 107 13.63 -4.29 9.84
CA SER A 107 14.57 -3.71 10.79
C SER A 107 15.84 -4.56 10.92
N ALA A 108 15.69 -5.88 11.07
CA ALA A 108 16.83 -6.81 11.20
C ALA A 108 17.67 -6.91 9.94
N ARG A 109 17.04 -6.81 8.74
CA ARG A 109 17.74 -6.97 7.46
C ARG A 109 18.40 -5.70 6.95
N TRP A 110 17.71 -4.56 7.06
CA TRP A 110 18.12 -3.30 6.42
C TRP A 110 18.17 -2.11 7.38
N GLY A 111 17.57 -2.22 8.56
CA GLY A 111 17.55 -1.14 9.54
C GLY A 111 18.93 -0.83 10.10
N ARG A 112 19.11 0.40 10.52
CA ARG A 112 20.32 0.88 11.18
C ARG A 112 20.12 1.06 12.68
N LEU A 113 18.91 1.45 13.06
CA LEU A 113 18.53 1.65 14.45
C LEU A 113 17.83 0.39 15.00
N PRO A 114 17.83 0.20 16.33
CA PRO A 114 16.95 -0.79 16.94
C PRO A 114 15.48 -0.50 16.59
N LEU A 115 14.67 -1.54 16.41
CA LEU A 115 13.23 -1.42 16.11
C LEU A 115 12.51 -0.48 17.09
N ALA A 116 12.92 -0.48 18.38
CA ALA A 116 12.38 0.42 19.39
C ALA A 116 12.49 1.90 19.01
N ALA A 117 13.57 2.32 18.35
CA ALA A 117 13.74 3.69 17.92
C ALA A 117 12.76 4.08 16.79
N SER A 118 12.48 3.15 15.89
CA SER A 118 11.49 3.34 14.81
C SER A 118 10.06 3.35 15.36
N LEU A 119 9.74 2.59 16.40
CA LEU A 119 8.40 2.54 16.99
C LEU A 119 8.12 3.66 18.00
N ALA A 120 9.15 4.32 18.53
CA ALA A 120 9.00 5.36 19.55
C ALA A 120 8.01 6.48 19.16
N PRO A 121 8.00 7.05 17.92
CA PRO A 121 7.02 8.06 17.54
C PRO A 121 5.58 7.56 17.60
N ALA A 122 5.33 6.31 17.19
CA ALA A 122 3.99 5.71 17.23
C ALA A 122 3.50 5.50 18.66
N ILE A 123 4.37 5.04 19.57
CA ILE A 123 4.07 4.88 21.00
C ILE A 123 3.72 6.25 21.63
N GLU A 124 4.48 7.30 21.30
CA GLU A 124 4.19 8.66 21.76
C GLU A 124 2.81 9.14 21.30
N ILE A 125 2.50 8.98 20.00
CA ILE A 125 1.24 9.41 19.39
C ILE A 125 0.05 8.57 19.89
N ALA A 126 0.21 7.27 20.13
CA ALA A 126 -0.84 6.42 20.67
C ALA A 126 -1.26 6.86 22.09
N ARG A 127 -0.32 7.37 22.90
CA ARG A 127 -0.62 7.89 24.23
C ARG A 127 -1.44 9.17 24.19
N ALA A 128 -1.21 10.03 23.18
CA ALA A 128 -1.94 11.29 23.05
C ALA A 128 -1.91 11.80 21.60
N SER A 129 -3.01 11.61 20.87
CA SER A 129 -3.22 12.16 19.53
C SER A 129 -4.59 12.84 19.44
N ARG A 130 -4.84 13.50 18.31
CA ARG A 130 -6.16 14.06 18.01
C ARG A 130 -6.79 13.26 16.87
N ALA A 131 -8.04 12.87 17.06
CA ALA A 131 -8.81 12.20 16.01
C ALA A 131 -9.11 13.17 14.86
N SER A 132 -8.76 12.80 13.64
CA SER A 132 -9.06 13.60 12.45
C SER A 132 -10.55 13.55 12.10
N SER A 133 -11.04 14.59 11.40
CA SER A 133 -12.43 14.58 10.88
C SER A 133 -12.67 13.44 9.88
N GLN A 134 -11.66 13.07 9.09
CA GLN A 134 -11.73 11.98 8.14
C GLN A 134 -11.90 10.63 8.85
N LEU A 135 -11.08 10.35 9.88
CA LEU A 135 -11.22 9.14 10.69
C LEU A 135 -12.60 9.04 11.35
N ILE A 136 -13.10 10.16 11.89
CA ILE A 136 -14.43 10.18 12.53
C ILE A 136 -15.53 9.93 11.51
N ALA A 137 -15.44 10.50 10.31
CA ALA A 137 -16.40 10.24 9.23
C ALA A 137 -16.37 8.75 8.82
N ALA A 138 -15.19 8.17 8.61
CA ALA A 138 -15.04 6.74 8.30
C ALA A 138 -15.63 5.85 9.40
N ARG A 139 -15.36 6.16 10.69
CA ARG A 139 -15.97 5.47 11.83
C ARG A 139 -17.50 5.55 11.79
N ASP A 140 -18.05 6.73 11.50
CA ASP A 140 -19.51 6.92 11.51
C ASP A 140 -20.20 6.14 10.38
N GLU A 141 -19.58 6.06 9.20
CA GLU A 141 -20.04 5.21 8.10
C GLU A 141 -20.03 3.72 8.47
N GLN A 142 -19.03 3.28 9.24
CA GLN A 142 -18.86 1.89 9.64
C GLN A 142 -19.39 1.58 11.05
N ARG A 143 -20.03 2.52 11.72
CA ARG A 143 -20.43 2.44 13.13
C ARG A 143 -21.22 1.18 13.48
N ALA A 144 -22.21 0.82 12.68
CA ALA A 144 -23.04 -0.36 12.93
C ALA A 144 -22.23 -1.65 12.81
N ARG A 145 -21.35 -1.74 11.82
CA ARG A 145 -20.47 -2.89 11.58
C ARG A 145 -19.43 -3.04 12.69
N LEU A 146 -18.80 -1.95 13.11
CA LEU A 146 -17.86 -1.92 14.23
C LEU A 146 -18.54 -2.36 15.53
N ALA A 147 -19.73 -1.83 15.83
CA ALA A 147 -20.48 -2.21 17.02
C ALA A 147 -20.87 -3.71 17.04
N ALA A 148 -21.23 -4.27 15.87
CA ALA A 148 -21.59 -5.68 15.75
C ALA A 148 -20.38 -6.64 15.95
N HIS A 149 -19.13 -6.15 15.85
CA HIS A 149 -17.93 -6.96 15.94
C HIS A 149 -17.00 -6.52 17.10
N GLY A 150 -17.58 -6.10 18.22
CA GLY A 150 -16.87 -5.89 19.48
C GLY A 150 -16.35 -4.47 19.73
N ALA A 151 -16.50 -3.54 18.77
CA ALA A 151 -15.95 -2.21 18.93
C ALA A 151 -16.84 -1.21 19.71
N SER A 152 -18.00 -1.63 20.26
CA SER A 152 -18.90 -0.72 20.99
C SER A 152 -18.22 0.00 22.17
N GLY A 153 -17.26 -0.65 22.83
CA GLY A 153 -16.48 -0.09 23.94
C GLY A 153 -15.18 0.59 23.51
N TRP A 154 -14.85 0.60 22.22
CA TRP A 154 -13.63 1.24 21.73
C TRP A 154 -13.70 2.76 21.91
N SER A 155 -12.67 3.37 22.48
CA SER A 155 -12.65 4.81 22.74
C SER A 155 -12.91 5.67 21.49
N LEU A 156 -12.56 5.17 20.30
CA LEU A 156 -12.87 5.82 19.03
C LEU A 156 -14.38 6.04 18.82
N MET A 157 -15.25 5.13 19.31
CA MET A 157 -16.70 5.20 19.09
C MET A 157 -17.36 6.42 19.73
N SER A 158 -16.75 7.01 20.78
CA SER A 158 -17.23 8.19 21.48
C SER A 158 -16.43 9.46 21.19
N THR A 159 -15.27 9.34 20.51
CA THR A 159 -14.37 10.47 20.22
C THR A 159 -14.98 11.39 19.14
N GLN A 160 -14.74 12.70 19.26
CA GLN A 160 -15.19 13.73 18.31
C GLN A 160 -14.04 14.28 17.48
N PRO A 161 -14.29 14.86 16.30
CA PRO A 161 -13.25 15.47 15.46
C PRO A 161 -12.41 16.50 16.24
N GLY A 162 -11.08 16.39 16.14
CA GLY A 162 -10.15 17.29 16.81
C GLY A 162 -9.97 17.09 18.31
N HIS A 163 -10.75 16.22 18.95
CA HIS A 163 -10.60 15.89 20.36
C HIS A 163 -9.42 14.95 20.59
N TRP A 164 -8.88 14.97 21.81
CA TRP A 164 -7.87 14.04 22.23
C TRP A 164 -8.40 12.62 22.21
N TRP A 165 -7.62 11.73 21.65
CA TRP A 165 -7.88 10.31 21.60
C TRP A 165 -6.68 9.55 22.14
N HIS A 166 -6.90 8.86 23.24
CA HIS A 166 -5.90 8.07 23.95
C HIS A 166 -6.11 6.59 23.63
N GLN A 167 -5.04 5.91 23.30
CA GLN A 167 -5.01 4.50 22.91
C GLN A 167 -3.98 3.74 23.77
N PRO A 168 -4.21 3.62 25.10
CA PRO A 168 -3.24 3.03 26.01
C PRO A 168 -2.92 1.57 25.64
N GLU A 169 -3.93 0.77 25.30
CA GLU A 169 -3.74 -0.65 24.93
C GLU A 169 -2.84 -0.76 23.69
N LEU A 170 -3.04 0.10 22.68
CA LEU A 170 -2.21 0.15 21.49
C LEU A 170 -0.78 0.63 21.81
N ALA A 171 -0.62 1.60 22.70
CA ALA A 171 0.70 2.06 23.14
C ALA A 171 1.46 0.97 23.89
N ASP A 172 0.77 0.18 24.71
CA ASP A 172 1.38 -0.90 25.50
C ASP A 172 1.84 -2.06 24.63
N ILE A 173 1.03 -2.52 23.66
CA ILE A 173 1.47 -3.56 22.72
C ILE A 173 2.60 -3.07 21.81
N LEU A 174 2.59 -1.82 21.32
CA LEU A 174 3.71 -1.24 20.58
C LEU A 174 4.99 -1.19 21.43
N THR A 175 4.87 -0.88 22.72
CA THR A 175 6.00 -0.88 23.66
C THR A 175 6.56 -2.30 23.86
N SER A 176 5.70 -3.31 23.97
CA SER A 176 6.11 -4.71 24.05
C SER A 176 6.80 -5.19 22.77
N ILE A 177 6.26 -4.82 21.59
CA ILE A 177 6.91 -5.12 20.29
C ILE A 177 8.28 -4.43 20.19
N ALA A 178 8.41 -3.21 20.67
CA ALA A 178 9.68 -2.49 20.69
C ALA A 178 10.75 -3.19 21.57
N ALA A 179 10.35 -3.86 22.63
CA ALA A 179 11.23 -4.59 23.52
C ALA A 179 11.56 -6.01 23.05
N ASP A 180 10.53 -6.78 22.66
CA ASP A 180 10.61 -8.23 22.47
C ASP A 180 10.37 -8.67 21.00
N GLY A 181 10.16 -7.71 20.09
CA GLY A 181 9.96 -7.97 18.68
C GLY A 181 8.71 -8.81 18.39
N ARG A 182 8.85 -9.78 17.49
CA ARG A 182 7.74 -10.61 17.03
C ARG A 182 7.10 -11.47 18.14
N GLU A 183 7.88 -11.88 19.14
CA GLU A 183 7.39 -12.74 20.22
C GLU A 183 6.30 -12.03 21.04
N ALA A 184 6.39 -10.71 21.22
CA ALA A 184 5.37 -9.92 21.91
C ALA A 184 4.00 -9.94 21.23
N PHE A 185 3.94 -10.25 19.93
CA PHE A 185 2.71 -10.20 19.13
C PHE A 185 2.20 -11.60 18.74
N TYR A 186 3.10 -12.50 18.30
CA TYR A 186 2.74 -13.81 17.75
C TYR A 186 2.77 -14.93 18.81
N ALA A 187 3.11 -14.62 20.06
CA ALA A 187 3.11 -15.55 21.17
C ALA A 187 2.44 -14.95 22.42
N GLY A 188 2.20 -15.77 23.43
CA GLY A 188 1.70 -15.33 24.73
C GLY A 188 0.31 -14.69 24.71
N ALA A 189 0.13 -13.68 25.56
CA ALA A 189 -1.19 -13.05 25.79
C ALA A 189 -1.75 -12.32 24.57
N ALA A 190 -0.91 -11.64 23.78
CA ALA A 190 -1.36 -10.93 22.58
C ALA A 190 -1.88 -11.91 21.52
N ALA A 191 -1.14 -12.99 21.26
CA ALA A 191 -1.57 -14.03 20.34
C ALA A 191 -2.89 -14.69 20.79
N GLN A 192 -3.04 -14.95 22.09
CA GLN A 192 -4.27 -15.50 22.65
C GLN A 192 -5.45 -14.55 22.45
N ALA A 193 -5.29 -13.26 22.73
CA ALA A 193 -6.34 -12.26 22.53
C ALA A 193 -6.78 -12.16 21.05
N ILE A 194 -5.84 -12.20 20.09
CA ILE A 194 -6.14 -12.23 18.66
C ILE A 194 -6.94 -13.47 18.28
N VAL A 195 -6.54 -14.64 18.76
CA VAL A 195 -7.23 -15.91 18.50
C VAL A 195 -8.63 -15.90 19.09
N ASP A 196 -8.79 -15.46 20.33
CA ASP A 196 -10.08 -15.41 21.02
C ASP A 196 -11.05 -14.44 20.35
N ALA A 197 -10.60 -13.23 19.99
CA ALA A 197 -11.40 -12.27 19.25
C ALA A 197 -11.84 -12.83 17.89
N THR A 198 -10.92 -13.45 17.15
CA THR A 198 -11.20 -14.05 15.84
C THR A 198 -12.25 -15.15 15.95
N ARG A 199 -12.09 -16.07 16.91
CA ARG A 199 -13.00 -17.20 17.15
C ARG A 199 -14.39 -16.74 17.61
N HIS A 200 -14.43 -15.74 18.49
CA HIS A 200 -15.71 -15.20 18.98
C HIS A 200 -16.60 -14.69 17.83
N TYR A 201 -15.99 -14.17 16.75
CA TYR A 201 -16.70 -13.68 15.57
C TYR A 201 -16.66 -14.65 14.37
N GLY A 202 -16.55 -15.96 14.62
CA GLY A 202 -16.72 -17.02 13.62
C GLY A 202 -15.49 -17.34 12.78
N GLY A 203 -14.30 -16.96 13.24
CA GLY A 203 -13.03 -17.35 12.61
C GLY A 203 -12.44 -18.61 13.20
N SER A 204 -11.38 -19.10 12.56
CA SER A 204 -10.71 -20.36 12.90
C SER A 204 -9.19 -20.22 13.16
N LEU A 205 -8.67 -18.98 13.27
CA LEU A 205 -7.26 -18.76 13.61
C LEU A 205 -6.88 -19.49 14.89
N SER A 206 -5.66 -20.04 14.90
CA SER A 206 -5.05 -20.74 16.02
C SER A 206 -3.74 -20.08 16.44
N LEU A 207 -3.26 -20.43 17.63
CA LEU A 207 -1.93 -20.00 18.09
C LEU A 207 -0.83 -20.51 17.17
N ASP A 208 -0.99 -21.71 16.61
CA ASP A 208 -0.04 -22.28 15.66
C ASP A 208 0.03 -21.50 14.35
N ASP A 209 -1.10 -21.00 13.84
CA ASP A 209 -1.13 -20.14 12.66
C ASP A 209 -0.32 -18.86 12.89
N LEU A 210 -0.46 -18.24 14.06
CA LEU A 210 0.29 -17.06 14.46
C LEU A 210 1.78 -17.37 14.63
N ALA A 211 2.12 -18.41 15.39
CA ALA A 211 3.50 -18.80 15.68
C ALA A 211 4.31 -19.17 14.42
N GLN A 212 3.67 -19.81 13.44
CA GLN A 212 4.29 -20.23 12.17
C GLN A 212 4.41 -19.11 11.16
N HIS A 213 3.81 -17.93 11.39
CA HIS A 213 3.92 -16.83 10.46
C HIS A 213 5.36 -16.33 10.34
N SER A 214 5.78 -16.08 9.12
CA SER A 214 7.02 -15.38 8.79
C SER A 214 6.84 -14.54 7.53
N SER A 215 7.41 -13.36 7.53
CA SER A 215 7.51 -12.49 6.34
C SER A 215 8.53 -13.04 5.36
N GLU A 216 8.31 -12.80 4.09
CA GLU A 216 9.17 -13.29 3.02
C GLU A 216 9.93 -12.13 2.37
N VAL A 217 11.25 -12.31 2.17
CA VAL A 217 12.07 -11.41 1.36
C VAL A 217 12.44 -12.14 0.08
N ALA A 218 12.25 -11.48 -1.05
CA ALA A 218 12.47 -12.04 -2.39
C ALA A 218 12.94 -10.96 -3.36
N ASP A 219 13.40 -11.38 -4.52
CA ASP A 219 13.64 -10.47 -5.63
C ASP A 219 12.30 -9.88 -6.12
N PRO A 220 12.26 -8.60 -6.49
CA PRO A 220 11.09 -8.01 -7.14
C PRO A 220 10.88 -8.61 -8.53
N VAL A 221 9.67 -8.50 -9.06
CA VAL A 221 9.46 -8.68 -10.50
C VAL A 221 9.94 -7.43 -11.21
N SER A 222 10.89 -7.59 -12.11
CA SER A 222 11.51 -6.47 -12.83
C SER A 222 11.29 -6.61 -14.33
N ILE A 223 10.92 -5.50 -14.97
CA ILE A 223 10.79 -5.39 -16.44
C ILE A 223 11.51 -4.14 -16.94
N ASP A 224 11.90 -4.14 -18.20
CA ASP A 224 12.39 -2.94 -18.85
C ASP A 224 11.24 -1.91 -18.99
N TRP A 225 11.52 -0.67 -18.67
CA TRP A 225 10.60 0.46 -18.83
C TRP A 225 11.35 1.70 -19.28
N GLN A 226 11.13 2.13 -20.52
CA GLN A 226 11.91 3.18 -21.19
C GLN A 226 13.42 2.88 -21.08
N ASP A 227 14.24 3.82 -20.59
CA ASP A 227 15.70 3.64 -20.42
C ASP A 227 16.09 3.08 -19.03
N GLY A 228 15.15 2.47 -18.32
CA GLY A 228 15.33 1.96 -16.96
C GLY A 228 14.62 0.65 -16.68
N ALA A 229 14.43 0.35 -15.40
CA ALA A 229 13.74 -0.84 -14.93
C ALA A 229 12.59 -0.48 -13.99
N LEU A 230 11.42 -1.04 -14.24
CA LEU A 230 10.29 -1.02 -13.32
C LEU A 230 10.31 -2.28 -12.47
N HIS A 231 10.38 -2.09 -11.15
CA HIS A 231 10.30 -3.14 -10.15
C HIS A 231 8.93 -3.11 -9.48
N VAL A 232 8.29 -4.26 -9.38
CA VAL A 232 6.99 -4.41 -8.72
C VAL A 232 7.04 -5.53 -7.68
N GLN A 233 6.13 -5.45 -6.71
CA GLN A 233 6.00 -6.46 -5.67
C GLN A 233 5.70 -7.83 -6.30
N PRO A 234 6.43 -8.90 -5.90
CA PRO A 234 6.18 -10.25 -6.38
C PRO A 234 4.89 -10.85 -5.78
N ALA A 235 4.58 -12.07 -6.17
CA ALA A 235 3.44 -12.82 -5.62
C ALA A 235 3.43 -12.81 -4.07
N PRO A 236 2.25 -12.73 -3.45
CA PRO A 236 0.90 -12.80 -4.03
C PRO A 236 0.35 -11.45 -4.51
N SER A 237 1.18 -10.41 -4.64
CA SER A 237 0.74 -9.08 -5.06
C SER A 237 0.24 -9.04 -6.51
N GLN A 238 -0.76 -8.21 -6.76
CA GLN A 238 -1.16 -7.80 -8.11
C GLN A 238 -0.11 -6.93 -8.82
N GLY A 239 1.06 -6.69 -8.24
CA GLY A 239 2.16 -5.99 -8.91
C GLY A 239 2.51 -6.57 -10.27
N ILE A 240 2.35 -7.90 -10.44
CA ILE A 240 2.55 -8.57 -11.73
C ILE A 240 1.60 -8.02 -12.82
N VAL A 241 0.38 -7.60 -12.48
CA VAL A 241 -0.59 -7.01 -13.42
C VAL A 241 -0.07 -5.67 -13.95
N LEU A 242 0.55 -4.85 -13.06
CA LEU A 242 1.24 -3.62 -13.47
C LEU A 242 2.37 -3.94 -14.45
N ALA A 243 3.20 -4.95 -14.14
CA ALA A 243 4.31 -5.34 -15.00
C ALA A 243 3.85 -5.83 -16.37
N MET A 244 2.77 -6.63 -16.44
CA MET A 244 2.19 -7.11 -17.72
C MET A 244 1.71 -5.96 -18.59
N ALA A 245 0.91 -5.03 -18.04
CA ALA A 245 0.41 -3.87 -18.77
C ALA A 245 1.57 -2.95 -19.24
N ALA A 246 2.52 -2.66 -18.34
CA ALA A 246 3.69 -1.85 -18.66
C ALA A 246 4.58 -2.50 -19.73
N GLN A 247 4.82 -3.81 -19.65
CA GLN A 247 5.59 -4.54 -20.64
C GLN A 247 4.94 -4.52 -22.02
N TRP A 248 3.59 -4.67 -22.09
CA TRP A 248 2.87 -4.57 -23.35
C TRP A 248 3.02 -3.17 -23.96
N LEU A 249 2.85 -2.10 -23.17
CA LEU A 249 3.03 -0.72 -23.62
C LEU A 249 4.44 -0.43 -24.14
N THR A 250 5.46 -1.00 -23.51
CA THR A 250 6.86 -0.83 -23.94
C THR A 250 7.15 -1.54 -25.27
N ARG A 251 6.52 -2.68 -25.52
CA ARG A 251 6.76 -3.51 -26.71
C ARG A 251 5.90 -3.15 -27.91
N SER A 252 4.83 -2.38 -27.69
CA SER A 252 3.86 -2.03 -28.73
C SER A 252 4.20 -0.69 -29.37
N ALA A 253 4.10 -0.61 -30.69
CA ALA A 253 4.17 0.64 -31.43
C ALA A 253 2.80 1.33 -31.34
N ILE A 254 2.65 2.28 -30.40
CA ILE A 254 1.41 2.98 -30.11
C ILE A 254 1.50 4.39 -30.71
N ASP A 255 0.52 4.77 -31.53
CA ASP A 255 0.38 6.15 -31.99
C ASP A 255 0.16 7.06 -30.75
N PRO A 256 0.83 8.21 -30.67
CA PRO A 256 0.59 9.17 -29.58
C PRO A 256 -0.88 9.54 -29.38
N ALA A 257 -1.70 9.56 -30.44
CA ALA A 257 -3.13 9.82 -30.38
C ALA A 257 -3.93 8.67 -29.70
N ASP A 258 -3.37 7.44 -29.69
CA ASP A 258 -4.02 6.28 -29.08
C ASP A 258 -3.54 6.00 -27.64
N ARG A 259 -2.60 6.80 -27.14
CA ARG A 259 -1.87 6.51 -25.90
C ARG A 259 -2.76 6.30 -24.69
N GLU A 260 -3.72 7.19 -24.44
CA GLU A 260 -4.59 7.07 -23.26
C GLU A 260 -5.55 5.89 -23.39
N HIS A 261 -6.09 5.65 -24.60
CA HIS A 261 -6.89 4.47 -24.91
C HIS A 261 -6.10 3.17 -24.71
N ALA A 262 -4.86 3.13 -25.20
CA ALA A 262 -3.97 1.98 -25.03
C ALA A 262 -3.65 1.69 -23.56
N LEU A 263 -3.51 2.73 -22.72
CA LEU A 263 -3.34 2.56 -21.26
C LEU A 263 -4.56 1.88 -20.62
N VAL A 264 -5.77 2.29 -21.01
CA VAL A 264 -7.02 1.67 -20.51
C VAL A 264 -7.07 0.21 -20.94
N GLU A 265 -6.91 -0.07 -22.24
CA GLU A 265 -7.02 -1.42 -22.79
C GLU A 265 -5.95 -2.36 -22.26
N ALA A 266 -4.69 -1.91 -22.13
CA ALA A 266 -3.60 -2.70 -21.54
C ALA A 266 -3.87 -3.03 -20.07
N THR A 267 -4.41 -2.05 -19.32
CA THR A 267 -4.81 -2.26 -17.92
C THR A 267 -5.91 -3.32 -17.83
N GLU A 268 -6.99 -3.16 -18.59
CA GLU A 268 -8.12 -4.10 -18.55
C GLU A 268 -7.72 -5.51 -19.01
N ALA A 269 -6.89 -5.63 -20.04
CA ALA A 269 -6.39 -6.92 -20.51
C ALA A 269 -5.51 -7.60 -19.45
N ALA A 270 -4.61 -6.89 -18.82
CA ALA A 270 -3.75 -7.44 -17.76
C ALA A 270 -4.58 -7.88 -16.53
N PHE A 271 -5.64 -7.16 -16.17
CA PHE A 271 -6.52 -7.53 -15.06
C PHE A 271 -7.27 -8.85 -15.27
N GLN A 272 -7.41 -9.35 -16.51
CA GLN A 272 -7.96 -10.69 -16.75
C GLN A 272 -7.07 -11.79 -16.13
N PHE A 273 -5.81 -11.49 -15.90
CA PHE A 273 -4.83 -12.42 -15.30
C PHE A 273 -4.66 -12.21 -13.79
N ARG A 274 -5.41 -11.30 -13.16
CA ARG A 274 -5.23 -10.94 -11.75
C ARG A 274 -5.30 -12.16 -10.81
N ASP A 275 -6.27 -13.02 -10.97
CA ASP A 275 -6.47 -14.20 -10.10
C ASP A 275 -5.36 -15.25 -10.25
N PHE A 276 -4.50 -15.09 -11.24
CA PHE A 276 -3.31 -15.91 -11.47
C PHE A 276 -2.01 -15.29 -10.94
N ALA A 277 -2.08 -14.15 -10.23
CA ALA A 277 -0.90 -13.42 -9.74
C ALA A 277 0.01 -14.24 -8.80
N GLY A 278 -0.48 -15.35 -8.26
CA GLY A 278 0.33 -16.32 -7.51
C GLY A 278 1.23 -17.24 -8.36
N ARG A 279 1.10 -17.21 -9.69
CA ARG A 279 1.92 -18.03 -10.61
C ARG A 279 3.33 -17.45 -10.74
N PRO A 280 4.30 -18.26 -11.21
CA PRO A 280 5.66 -17.78 -11.47
C PRO A 280 5.68 -16.56 -12.40
N PRO A 281 6.45 -15.50 -12.07
CA PRO A 281 6.44 -14.25 -12.84
C PRO A 281 6.77 -14.43 -14.32
N GLY A 282 7.75 -15.30 -14.67
CA GLY A 282 8.11 -15.54 -16.06
C GLY A 282 6.97 -16.13 -16.89
N ARG A 283 6.11 -16.97 -16.28
CA ARG A 283 4.90 -17.47 -16.94
C ARG A 283 3.90 -16.35 -17.16
N MET A 284 3.64 -15.53 -16.14
CA MET A 284 2.70 -14.42 -16.25
C MET A 284 3.13 -13.41 -17.33
N LEU A 285 4.42 -13.03 -17.33
CA LEU A 285 4.97 -12.09 -18.32
C LEU A 285 5.06 -12.66 -19.74
N SER A 286 4.90 -13.96 -19.92
CA SER A 286 4.84 -14.61 -21.24
C SER A 286 3.41 -14.71 -21.80
N GLU A 287 2.39 -14.43 -20.98
CA GLU A 287 0.99 -14.43 -21.45
C GLU A 287 0.77 -13.27 -22.44
N ALA A 288 0.09 -13.55 -23.54
CA ALA A 288 -0.26 -12.53 -24.51
C ALA A 288 -1.46 -11.71 -24.03
N LEU A 289 -1.31 -10.39 -24.00
CA LEU A 289 -2.46 -9.50 -23.83
C LEU A 289 -3.11 -9.27 -25.20
N GLU A 290 -4.28 -9.85 -25.42
CA GLU A 290 -5.05 -9.65 -26.64
C GLU A 290 -5.73 -8.28 -26.59
N ILE A 291 -5.17 -7.30 -27.30
CA ILE A 291 -5.64 -5.91 -27.34
C ILE A 291 -5.89 -5.50 -28.77
N ASP A 292 -7.10 -4.99 -29.02
CA ASP A 292 -7.51 -4.35 -30.24
C ASP A 292 -7.77 -2.88 -29.96
N LEU A 293 -6.90 -2.00 -30.46
CA LEU A 293 -7.03 -0.55 -30.28
C LEU A 293 -8.06 0.10 -31.19
N SER A 294 -8.76 -0.65 -32.05
CA SER A 294 -9.82 -0.12 -32.89
C SER A 294 -11.14 0.09 -32.11
N VAL A 295 -11.29 -0.51 -30.92
CA VAL A 295 -12.54 -0.48 -30.16
C VAL A 295 -12.28 -0.63 -28.64
N ALA A 296 -13.09 0.06 -27.83
CA ALA A 296 -13.12 -0.15 -26.38
C ALA A 296 -13.75 -1.51 -26.04
N GLN A 297 -13.01 -2.37 -25.35
CA GLN A 297 -13.41 -3.77 -25.12
C GLN A 297 -14.25 -4.00 -23.86
N HIS A 298 -14.31 -3.04 -22.93
CA HIS A 298 -15.14 -3.09 -21.72
C HIS A 298 -14.97 -4.36 -20.89
N ARG A 299 -13.76 -4.84 -20.71
CA ARG A 299 -13.51 -6.02 -19.91
C ARG A 299 -13.97 -5.80 -18.48
N ALA A 300 -14.58 -6.83 -17.88
CA ALA A 300 -14.86 -6.82 -16.45
C ALA A 300 -13.56 -6.54 -15.71
N GLY A 301 -13.55 -5.50 -14.94
CA GLY A 301 -12.33 -4.96 -14.39
C GLY A 301 -12.25 -5.04 -12.88
N PRO A 302 -11.30 -4.30 -12.36
CA PRO A 302 -10.92 -4.26 -10.97
C PRO A 302 -12.06 -3.88 -10.04
N ARG A 303 -11.96 -4.36 -8.80
CA ARG A 303 -12.89 -3.98 -7.72
C ARG A 303 -12.48 -2.65 -7.09
N GLY A 304 -13.47 -1.87 -6.67
CA GLY A 304 -13.23 -0.60 -6.00
C GLY A 304 -13.42 -0.68 -4.49
N TYR A 305 -12.38 -0.51 -3.72
CA TYR A 305 -12.41 -0.04 -2.33
C TYR A 305 -11.27 0.95 -2.12
N LEU A 306 -11.32 1.70 -1.01
CA LEU A 306 -10.59 2.95 -0.95
C LEU A 306 -9.42 2.94 0.04
N HIS A 307 -9.35 2.00 1.01
CA HIS A 307 -8.51 2.16 2.18
C HIS A 307 -7.22 1.34 2.11
N THR A 308 -6.14 2.05 2.19
CA THR A 308 -4.74 1.61 2.26
C THR A 308 -3.93 2.88 2.47
N ALA A 309 -2.80 2.81 3.13
CA ALA A 309 -1.90 3.93 3.29
C ALA A 309 -0.55 3.69 2.62
N GLY A 310 -0.13 4.67 1.82
CA GLY A 310 1.17 4.67 1.15
C GLY A 310 2.25 5.35 1.99
N VAL A 311 3.47 4.83 1.88
CA VAL A 311 4.69 5.38 2.46
C VAL A 311 5.80 5.29 1.42
N ALA A 312 6.41 6.43 1.11
CA ALA A 312 7.62 6.51 0.28
C ALA A 312 8.67 7.34 1.03
N VAL A 313 9.87 6.79 1.17
CA VAL A 313 10.98 7.44 1.90
C VAL A 313 12.29 7.23 1.14
N ALA A 314 13.13 8.26 1.13
CA ALA A 314 14.47 8.19 0.57
C ALA A 314 15.45 8.94 1.47
N ASP A 315 16.72 8.53 1.46
CA ASP A 315 17.79 9.23 2.15
C ASP A 315 18.98 9.55 1.24
N SER A 316 19.90 10.39 1.73
CA SER A 316 21.08 10.83 0.99
C SER A 316 22.14 9.73 0.85
N GLU A 317 21.99 8.58 1.47
CA GLU A 317 22.90 7.44 1.30
C GLU A 317 22.44 6.50 0.17
N GLY A 318 21.29 6.78 -0.44
CA GLY A 318 20.76 6.04 -1.59
C GLY A 318 19.73 4.97 -1.26
N TRP A 319 19.30 4.85 0.00
CA TRP A 319 18.16 4.01 0.34
C TRP A 319 16.86 4.63 -0.16
N VAL A 320 16.02 3.81 -0.78
CA VAL A 320 14.66 4.19 -1.19
C VAL A 320 13.69 3.09 -0.78
N VAL A 321 12.60 3.47 -0.13
CA VAL A 321 11.52 2.56 0.24
C VAL A 321 10.21 3.01 -0.39
N SER A 322 9.53 2.10 -1.08
CA SER A 322 8.13 2.23 -1.50
C SER A 322 7.32 1.19 -0.76
N SER A 323 6.30 1.60 -0.02
CA SER A 323 5.56 0.69 0.85
C SER A 323 4.07 1.01 0.93
N LEU A 324 3.29 -0.02 1.21
CA LEU A 324 1.86 0.05 1.49
C LEU A 324 1.53 -0.76 2.74
N VAL A 325 0.68 -0.20 3.60
CA VAL A 325 0.13 -0.86 4.79
C VAL A 325 -1.39 -0.84 4.73
N SER A 326 -2.05 -1.93 5.13
CA SER A 326 -3.50 -2.05 5.00
C SER A 326 -4.10 -3.11 5.91
N VAL A 327 -5.33 -2.85 6.38
CA VAL A 327 -6.21 -3.87 6.97
C VAL A 327 -7.21 -4.45 5.94
N PHE A 328 -7.08 -4.09 4.66
CA PHE A 328 -7.89 -4.40 3.48
C PHE A 328 -9.07 -3.43 3.32
N ASP A 329 -10.28 -3.73 3.79
CA ASP A 329 -11.41 -2.79 3.78
C ASP A 329 -11.34 -1.81 4.97
N ASP A 330 -12.24 -0.83 4.99
CA ASP A 330 -12.37 0.13 6.09
C ASP A 330 -12.51 -0.59 7.43
N PHE A 331 -11.57 -0.37 8.34
CA PHE A 331 -11.50 -1.09 9.63
C PHE A 331 -11.43 -2.63 9.47
N GLY A 332 -10.95 -3.13 8.35
CA GLY A 332 -10.74 -4.55 8.09
C GLY A 332 -11.98 -5.40 8.31
N SER A 333 -11.85 -6.46 9.10
CA SER A 333 -12.95 -7.35 9.50
C SER A 333 -13.98 -6.71 10.45
N ALA A 334 -13.68 -5.51 10.95
CA ALA A 334 -14.32 -4.83 12.07
C ALA A 334 -14.14 -5.53 13.44
N VAL A 335 -13.49 -6.70 13.49
CA VAL A 335 -13.21 -7.41 14.75
C VAL A 335 -12.15 -6.61 15.51
N LEU A 336 -12.58 -6.00 16.61
CA LEU A 336 -11.67 -5.36 17.57
C LEU A 336 -11.04 -6.42 18.46
N VAL A 337 -9.76 -6.26 18.78
CA VAL A 337 -9.07 -6.95 19.88
C VAL A 337 -8.97 -5.95 21.04
N PRO A 338 -9.91 -5.96 21.99
CA PRO A 338 -10.02 -4.87 22.98
C PRO A 338 -8.78 -4.73 23.86
N GLU A 339 -8.14 -5.83 24.21
CA GLU A 339 -6.95 -5.88 25.06
C GLU A 339 -5.71 -5.26 24.39
N LEU A 340 -5.75 -5.12 23.04
CA LEU A 340 -4.64 -4.61 22.24
C LEU A 340 -4.98 -3.31 21.51
N GLY A 341 -6.27 -2.91 21.49
CA GLY A 341 -6.72 -1.62 20.97
C GLY A 341 -6.72 -1.47 19.45
N PHE A 342 -6.69 -2.56 18.66
CA PHE A 342 -6.71 -2.50 17.20
C PHE A 342 -7.70 -3.49 16.57
N VAL A 343 -8.07 -3.22 15.30
CA VAL A 343 -8.91 -4.10 14.49
C VAL A 343 -8.08 -5.05 13.62
N LEU A 344 -8.64 -6.24 13.35
CA LEU A 344 -8.02 -7.25 12.48
C LEU A 344 -8.38 -7.01 11.02
N ASN A 345 -7.50 -7.42 10.11
CA ASN A 345 -7.74 -7.37 8.67
C ASN A 345 -8.93 -8.26 8.25
N ASN A 346 -9.46 -8.01 7.05
CA ASN A 346 -10.37 -8.93 6.38
C ASN A 346 -9.79 -9.45 5.06
N ARG A 347 -8.50 -9.76 5.06
CA ARG A 347 -7.74 -10.12 3.86
C ARG A 347 -8.30 -11.34 3.12
N ALA A 348 -8.92 -12.29 3.82
CA ALA A 348 -9.54 -13.45 3.19
C ALA A 348 -10.72 -13.08 2.27
N ALA A 349 -11.31 -11.88 2.39
CA ALA A 349 -12.26 -11.36 1.42
C ALA A 349 -11.63 -11.07 0.02
N GLY A 350 -10.30 -11.09 -0.06
CA GLY A 350 -9.55 -11.01 -1.32
C GLY A 350 -9.53 -12.30 -2.14
N PHE A 351 -9.94 -13.44 -1.58
CA PHE A 351 -10.18 -14.65 -2.34
C PHE A 351 -11.35 -14.44 -3.32
N THR A 352 -11.26 -15.10 -4.51
CA THR A 352 -12.24 -14.99 -5.58
C THR A 352 -12.61 -16.37 -6.13
N SER A 353 -11.98 -16.79 -7.22
CA SER A 353 -12.24 -18.06 -7.91
C SER A 353 -10.96 -18.64 -8.50
N GLY A 354 -11.05 -19.85 -9.07
CA GLY A 354 -9.91 -20.49 -9.74
C GLY A 354 -8.67 -20.61 -8.85
N ASP A 355 -7.53 -20.14 -9.33
CA ASP A 355 -6.27 -20.18 -8.59
C ASP A 355 -6.30 -19.34 -7.32
N ASN A 356 -7.18 -18.32 -7.24
CA ASN A 356 -7.41 -17.47 -6.09
C ASN A 356 -8.63 -17.89 -5.26
N ALA A 357 -9.14 -19.11 -5.40
CA ALA A 357 -10.27 -19.58 -4.60
C ALA A 357 -9.92 -19.70 -3.10
N PRO A 358 -10.91 -19.48 -2.20
CA PRO A 358 -10.71 -19.62 -0.76
C PRO A 358 -10.21 -21.02 -0.39
N ARG A 359 -9.14 -21.08 0.39
CA ARG A 359 -8.57 -22.34 0.91
C ARG A 359 -7.73 -22.09 2.15
N ALA A 360 -7.54 -23.14 2.95
CA ALA A 360 -6.70 -23.12 4.13
C ALA A 360 -5.22 -22.87 3.81
N SER A 361 -4.49 -22.30 4.72
CA SER A 361 -3.04 -22.04 4.65
C SER A 361 -2.57 -21.30 3.39
N ALA A 362 -3.45 -20.48 2.79
CA ALA A 362 -3.17 -19.76 1.55
C ALA A 362 -3.21 -18.24 1.75
N ARG A 363 -2.52 -17.53 0.86
CA ARG A 363 -2.66 -16.07 0.72
C ARG A 363 -3.55 -15.79 -0.48
N PRO A 364 -4.59 -14.95 -0.36
CA PRO A 364 -5.30 -14.43 -1.53
C PRO A 364 -4.40 -13.53 -2.36
N VAL A 365 -4.77 -13.28 -3.60
CA VAL A 365 -4.13 -12.25 -4.40
C VAL A 365 -4.25 -10.91 -3.67
N HIS A 366 -3.12 -10.28 -3.48
CA HIS A 366 -2.99 -9.11 -2.62
C HIS A 366 -3.03 -7.82 -3.43
N THR A 367 -3.81 -6.85 -2.97
CA THR A 367 -3.98 -5.57 -3.66
C THR A 367 -2.82 -4.60 -3.44
N LEU A 368 -1.98 -4.78 -2.42
CA LEU A 368 -0.83 -3.93 -2.19
C LEU A 368 0.22 -4.14 -3.29
N ALA A 369 0.46 -3.10 -4.08
CA ALA A 369 1.35 -3.12 -5.24
C ALA A 369 2.28 -1.89 -5.21
N PRO A 370 3.20 -1.78 -4.23
CA PRO A 370 4.24 -0.77 -4.30
C PRO A 370 5.08 -0.98 -5.56
N ALA A 371 5.55 0.11 -6.15
CA ALA A 371 6.35 0.09 -7.35
C ALA A 371 7.61 0.94 -7.18
N MET A 372 8.65 0.64 -7.94
CA MET A 372 9.89 1.40 -7.96
C MET A 372 10.44 1.47 -9.38
N LEU A 373 10.79 2.67 -9.82
CA LEU A 373 11.46 2.91 -11.09
C LEU A 373 12.93 3.21 -10.82
N SER A 374 13.82 2.54 -11.55
CA SER A 374 15.27 2.78 -11.51
C SER A 374 15.76 3.20 -12.90
N VAL A 375 16.43 4.37 -13.01
CA VAL A 375 16.98 4.90 -14.26
C VAL A 375 18.35 5.51 -13.96
N GLY A 376 19.43 4.89 -14.38
CA GLY A 376 20.78 5.30 -14.01
C GLY A 376 20.95 5.41 -12.49
N ASP A 377 21.38 6.56 -11.99
CA ASP A 377 21.56 6.83 -10.56
C ASP A 377 20.26 7.25 -9.85
N THR A 378 19.17 7.39 -10.60
CA THR A 378 17.86 7.78 -10.06
C THR A 378 17.05 6.56 -9.67
N ALA A 379 16.46 6.59 -8.47
CA ALA A 379 15.42 5.67 -8.07
C ALA A 379 14.21 6.43 -7.54
N LEU A 380 13.02 5.98 -7.92
CA LEU A 380 11.73 6.57 -7.54
C LEU A 380 10.80 5.48 -7.02
N GLY A 381 10.53 5.49 -5.73
CA GLY A 381 9.49 4.67 -5.09
C GLY A 381 8.12 5.32 -5.21
N LEU A 382 7.11 4.54 -5.59
CA LEU A 382 5.74 4.99 -5.81
C LEU A 382 4.76 4.08 -5.05
N ALA A 383 3.86 4.67 -4.28
CA ALA A 383 2.79 3.95 -3.59
C ALA A 383 1.47 4.75 -3.65
N THR A 384 0.35 4.07 -3.72
CA THR A 384 -0.98 4.71 -3.75
C THR A 384 -2.02 3.79 -3.13
N PRO A 385 -2.99 4.31 -2.35
CA PRO A 385 -4.19 3.56 -1.99
C PRO A 385 -5.09 3.34 -3.20
N GLY A 386 -6.11 2.49 -3.05
CA GLY A 386 -7.16 2.32 -4.06
C GLY A 386 -7.39 0.88 -4.53
N ALA A 387 -6.98 -0.12 -3.74
CA ALA A 387 -7.14 -1.53 -4.06
C ALA A 387 -6.63 -1.88 -5.47
N ASP A 388 -7.47 -2.45 -6.32
CA ASP A 388 -7.12 -2.75 -7.72
C ASP A 388 -6.84 -1.49 -8.57
N GLY A 389 -7.25 -0.30 -8.11
CA GLY A 389 -6.88 0.99 -8.72
C GLY A 389 -5.41 1.38 -8.55
N GLN A 390 -4.67 0.74 -7.63
CA GLN A 390 -3.24 1.03 -7.41
C GLN A 390 -2.43 0.84 -8.71
N VAL A 391 -2.60 -0.30 -9.37
CA VAL A 391 -1.96 -0.63 -10.64
C VAL A 391 -2.27 0.42 -11.70
N GLN A 392 -3.54 0.78 -11.86
CA GLN A 392 -4.01 1.75 -12.85
C GLN A 392 -3.42 3.14 -12.62
N THR A 393 -3.44 3.59 -11.36
CA THR A 393 -2.91 4.91 -10.97
C THR A 393 -1.40 4.99 -11.17
N ILE A 394 -0.64 3.96 -10.77
CA ILE A 394 0.81 3.94 -10.96
C ILE A 394 1.16 3.90 -12.45
N LEU A 395 0.46 3.10 -13.26
CA LEU A 395 0.71 3.03 -14.69
C LEU A 395 0.48 4.39 -15.38
N GLN A 396 -0.60 5.11 -15.03
CA GLN A 396 -0.87 6.46 -15.54
C GLN A 396 0.23 7.46 -15.15
N VAL A 397 0.75 7.41 -13.92
CA VAL A 397 1.85 8.27 -13.49
C VAL A 397 3.12 7.93 -14.27
N LEU A 398 3.50 6.66 -14.31
CA LEU A 398 4.71 6.20 -15.03
C LEU A 398 4.69 6.53 -16.52
N SER A 399 3.51 6.41 -17.17
CA SER A 399 3.37 6.73 -18.60
C SER A 399 3.54 8.21 -18.94
N ARG A 400 3.45 9.08 -17.95
CA ARG A 400 3.60 10.54 -18.09
C ARG A 400 4.99 11.06 -17.74
N LEU A 401 5.83 10.18 -17.18
CA LEU A 401 7.22 10.48 -16.90
C LEU A 401 8.06 10.13 -18.13
N THR A 402 8.95 11.03 -18.52
CA THR A 402 9.90 10.79 -19.61
C THR A 402 11.28 10.53 -19.07
N THR A 403 12.01 9.64 -19.73
CA THR A 403 13.43 9.45 -19.51
C THR A 403 14.17 10.09 -20.68
N GLY A 404 15.29 10.73 -20.41
CA GLY A 404 16.15 11.32 -21.41
C GLY A 404 17.59 10.88 -21.19
N THR A 405 18.51 11.38 -22.00
CA THR A 405 19.95 11.10 -21.90
C THR A 405 20.54 11.42 -20.52
N GLU A 406 19.88 12.27 -19.74
CA GLU A 406 20.26 12.67 -18.38
C GLU A 406 19.48 11.92 -17.29
N GLY A 407 18.69 10.90 -17.64
CA GLY A 407 17.88 10.13 -16.69
C GLY A 407 16.41 10.60 -16.62
N LEU A 408 15.74 10.29 -15.50
CA LEU A 408 14.33 10.61 -15.26
C LEU A 408 14.12 12.14 -15.10
N GLN A 409 13.14 12.70 -15.82
CA GLN A 409 12.81 14.12 -15.76
C GLN A 409 11.98 14.41 -14.49
N LEU A 410 12.65 14.64 -13.36
CA LEU A 410 12.00 14.87 -12.06
C LEU A 410 11.12 16.13 -12.02
N ALA A 411 11.38 17.11 -12.89
CA ALA A 411 10.56 18.32 -13.01
C ALA A 411 9.11 17.99 -13.42
N GLU A 412 8.87 16.85 -14.09
CA GLU A 412 7.53 16.40 -14.52
C GLU A 412 6.78 15.61 -13.44
N LEU A 413 7.45 15.20 -12.34
CA LEU A 413 6.88 14.27 -11.38
C LEU A 413 5.66 14.83 -10.63
N ASP A 414 5.72 16.07 -10.14
CA ASP A 414 4.59 16.71 -9.48
C ASP A 414 3.40 16.85 -10.45
N ASP A 415 3.66 17.24 -11.72
CA ASP A 415 2.64 17.35 -12.75
C ASP A 415 2.04 16.00 -13.11
N ALA A 416 2.85 14.97 -13.30
CA ALA A 416 2.38 13.61 -13.60
C ALA A 416 1.47 13.06 -12.48
N ILE A 417 1.82 13.35 -11.21
CA ILE A 417 1.03 12.96 -10.05
C ILE A 417 -0.26 13.80 -9.92
N ALA A 418 -0.21 15.08 -10.29
CA ALA A 418 -1.35 15.99 -10.16
C ALA A 418 -2.42 15.81 -11.25
N ARG A 419 -2.03 15.32 -12.43
CA ARG A 419 -2.94 15.21 -13.60
C ARG A 419 -4.24 14.50 -13.27
N PRO A 420 -5.35 14.87 -13.94
CA PRO A 420 -6.61 14.15 -13.90
C PRO A 420 -6.43 12.68 -14.29
N ARG A 421 -7.23 11.81 -13.70
CA ARG A 421 -7.11 10.36 -13.80
C ARG A 421 -8.42 9.71 -14.25
N TRP A 422 -8.28 8.51 -14.74
CA TRP A 422 -9.37 7.58 -14.95
C TRP A 422 -9.16 6.30 -14.09
N ARG A 423 -10.23 5.54 -13.97
CA ARG A 423 -10.25 4.24 -13.33
C ARG A 423 -11.23 3.33 -14.04
N SER A 424 -10.75 2.24 -14.63
CA SER A 424 -11.62 1.18 -15.12
C SER A 424 -12.17 0.37 -13.96
N GLN A 425 -13.48 0.18 -13.93
CA GLN A 425 -14.17 -0.60 -12.91
C GLN A 425 -15.48 -1.17 -13.47
N ASP A 426 -15.65 -2.49 -13.39
CA ASP A 426 -16.87 -3.19 -13.79
C ASP A 426 -17.36 -2.86 -15.21
N GLY A 427 -16.43 -2.75 -16.16
CA GLY A 427 -16.72 -2.41 -17.57
C GLY A 427 -17.14 -0.97 -17.81
N ARG A 428 -16.92 -0.08 -16.83
CA ARG A 428 -17.08 1.37 -16.92
C ARG A 428 -15.74 2.05 -16.73
N LEU A 429 -15.58 3.20 -17.34
CA LEU A 429 -14.44 4.07 -17.15
C LEU A 429 -14.86 5.29 -16.32
N LEU A 430 -14.58 5.24 -15.01
CA LEU A 430 -14.71 6.41 -14.16
C LEU A 430 -13.61 7.39 -14.57
N ILE A 431 -13.93 8.68 -14.73
CA ILE A 431 -12.97 9.68 -15.18
C ILE A 431 -13.19 11.01 -14.46
N GLU A 432 -12.12 11.72 -14.09
CA GLU A 432 -12.21 13.07 -13.55
C GLU A 432 -12.73 14.03 -14.62
N GLY A 433 -13.66 14.91 -14.26
CA GLY A 433 -14.38 15.75 -15.21
C GLY A 433 -13.51 16.78 -15.96
N ASP A 434 -12.30 17.02 -15.50
CA ASP A 434 -11.27 17.85 -16.13
C ASP A 434 -10.22 17.03 -16.91
N HIS A 435 -10.45 15.74 -17.12
CA HIS A 435 -9.51 14.89 -17.87
C HIS A 435 -9.50 15.28 -19.35
N PRO A 436 -8.32 15.59 -19.93
CA PRO A 436 -8.23 16.11 -21.29
C PRO A 436 -8.74 15.14 -22.36
N ASP A 437 -8.57 13.84 -22.16
CA ASP A 437 -8.90 12.82 -23.15
C ASP A 437 -10.31 12.24 -22.99
N GLN A 438 -11.16 12.82 -22.13
CA GLN A 438 -12.52 12.32 -21.86
C GLN A 438 -13.35 12.19 -23.12
N LEU A 439 -13.30 13.20 -24.01
CA LEU A 439 -14.06 13.19 -25.25
C LEU A 439 -13.55 12.13 -26.22
N ASP A 440 -12.25 12.01 -26.39
CA ASP A 440 -11.62 11.00 -27.26
C ASP A 440 -11.96 9.57 -26.78
N LEU A 441 -11.81 9.30 -25.50
CA LEU A 441 -12.18 8.00 -24.91
C LEU A 441 -13.67 7.68 -25.10
N SER A 442 -14.54 8.69 -24.99
CA SER A 442 -15.98 8.52 -25.26
C SER A 442 -16.26 8.18 -26.73
N VAL A 443 -15.60 8.86 -27.66
CA VAL A 443 -15.73 8.60 -29.12
C VAL A 443 -15.24 7.20 -29.49
N ARG A 444 -14.20 6.68 -28.81
CA ARG A 444 -13.71 5.31 -28.97
C ARG A 444 -14.63 4.27 -28.38
N GLY A 445 -15.71 4.67 -27.72
CA GLY A 445 -16.75 3.80 -27.20
C GLY A 445 -16.61 3.43 -25.71
N HIS A 446 -15.67 4.01 -24.96
CA HIS A 446 -15.61 3.77 -23.51
C HIS A 446 -16.88 4.25 -22.81
N ARG A 447 -17.36 3.46 -21.84
CA ARG A 447 -18.55 3.78 -21.04
C ARG A 447 -18.16 4.73 -19.90
N ILE A 448 -18.12 6.02 -20.22
CA ILE A 448 -17.65 7.06 -19.31
C ILE A 448 -18.63 7.29 -18.16
N GLU A 449 -18.10 7.35 -16.94
CA GLU A 449 -18.78 7.85 -15.75
C GLU A 449 -17.95 9.00 -15.15
N THR A 450 -18.40 10.24 -15.36
CA THR A 450 -17.68 11.43 -14.91
C THR A 450 -17.77 11.59 -13.38
N ARG A 451 -16.63 11.82 -12.75
CA ARG A 451 -16.46 12.11 -11.32
C ARG A 451 -15.91 13.52 -11.14
N ARG A 452 -16.07 14.06 -9.92
CA ARG A 452 -15.48 15.38 -9.61
C ARG A 452 -13.95 15.32 -9.66
N PRO A 453 -13.28 16.41 -10.06
CA PRO A 453 -11.82 16.51 -9.93
C PRO A 453 -11.37 16.30 -8.47
N GLY A 454 -10.29 15.58 -8.28
CA GLY A 454 -9.74 15.24 -6.96
C GLY A 454 -10.54 14.19 -6.17
N ASP A 455 -11.45 13.44 -6.83
CA ASP A 455 -12.21 12.38 -6.16
C ASP A 455 -11.25 11.33 -5.56
N PRO A 456 -11.42 10.96 -4.27
CA PRO A 456 -10.58 9.98 -3.59
C PRO A 456 -10.50 8.60 -4.27
N ILE A 457 -11.46 8.24 -5.12
CA ILE A 457 -11.48 6.95 -5.83
C ILE A 457 -10.27 6.76 -6.76
N PHE A 458 -9.68 7.86 -7.24
CA PHE A 458 -8.53 7.85 -8.16
C PHE A 458 -7.16 7.72 -7.45
N GLY A 459 -7.16 7.33 -6.17
CA GLY A 459 -5.95 7.13 -5.39
C GLY A 459 -5.31 8.44 -4.91
N ALA A 460 -4.20 8.29 -4.19
CA ALA A 460 -3.42 9.41 -3.65
C ALA A 460 -1.94 8.99 -3.64
N VAL A 461 -1.24 9.26 -4.73
CA VAL A 461 0.15 8.84 -4.91
C VAL A 461 1.06 9.57 -3.93
N VAL A 462 1.89 8.80 -3.25
CA VAL A 462 3.06 9.27 -2.53
C VAL A 462 4.30 8.74 -3.25
N ALA A 463 5.30 9.58 -3.40
CA ALA A 463 6.53 9.26 -4.11
C ALA A 463 7.74 9.84 -3.37
N ALA A 464 8.80 9.06 -3.25
CA ALA A 464 10.10 9.54 -2.79
C ALA A 464 11.19 8.79 -3.53
N GLY A 465 12.32 9.45 -3.70
CA GLY A 465 13.44 8.88 -4.43
C GLY A 465 14.73 9.62 -4.19
N THR A 466 15.77 9.19 -4.88
CA THR A 466 17.08 9.83 -4.87
C THR A 466 17.64 9.91 -6.28
N THR A 467 18.37 10.98 -6.60
CA THR A 467 19.12 11.13 -7.82
C THR A 467 20.52 11.68 -7.48
N GLY A 468 21.56 10.95 -7.85
CA GLY A 468 22.94 11.33 -7.49
C GLY A 468 23.14 11.55 -5.97
N GLY A 469 22.42 10.81 -5.12
CA GLY A 469 22.44 10.95 -3.67
C GLY A 469 21.62 12.12 -3.11
N ALA A 470 20.91 12.90 -3.96
CA ALA A 470 19.99 13.95 -3.51
C ALA A 470 18.56 13.39 -3.37
N PRO A 471 18.01 13.29 -2.15
CA PRO A 471 16.64 12.82 -1.95
C PRO A 471 15.60 13.85 -2.39
N PHE A 472 14.49 13.36 -2.94
CA PHE A 472 13.34 14.15 -3.36
C PHE A 472 12.02 13.46 -3.00
N ALA A 473 10.92 14.21 -2.94
CA ALA A 473 9.59 13.66 -2.71
C ALA A 473 8.51 14.41 -3.49
N ALA A 474 7.46 13.69 -3.86
CA ALA A 474 6.26 14.22 -4.47
C ALA A 474 5.00 13.57 -3.84
N ALA A 475 3.87 14.28 -3.85
CA ALA A 475 2.63 13.75 -3.31
C ALA A 475 1.42 14.32 -4.06
N ALA A 476 0.38 13.50 -4.20
CA ALA A 476 -0.88 13.95 -4.76
C ALA A 476 -1.54 15.00 -3.85
N HIS A 477 -2.37 15.86 -4.45
CA HIS A 477 -3.24 16.78 -3.70
C HIS A 477 -4.50 16.09 -3.12
N ARG A 478 -4.69 14.79 -3.43
CA ARG A 478 -5.86 13.99 -3.02
C ARG A 478 -5.64 13.39 -1.62
N ARG A 479 -6.71 13.19 -0.85
CA ARG A 479 -6.75 12.47 0.43
C ARG A 479 -5.80 12.98 1.53
N GLY A 480 -5.32 14.22 1.45
CA GLY A 480 -4.49 14.80 2.50
C GLY A 480 -3.12 14.14 2.70
N VAL A 481 -2.59 13.43 1.69
CA VAL A 481 -1.22 12.95 1.69
C VAL A 481 -0.23 14.12 1.76
N THR A 482 0.91 13.89 2.36
CA THR A 482 1.91 14.93 2.61
C THR A 482 3.28 14.51 2.13
N LYS A 483 4.09 15.51 1.76
CA LYS A 483 5.51 15.31 1.43
C LYS A 483 6.38 16.33 2.14
N GLU A 484 7.60 15.97 2.43
CA GLU A 484 8.61 16.88 2.95
C GLU A 484 10.01 16.40 2.55
N VAL A 485 10.88 17.39 2.29
CA VAL A 485 12.31 17.18 1.96
C VAL A 485 13.10 18.08 2.91
N ARG A 486 14.03 17.49 3.67
CA ARG A 486 14.84 18.22 4.65
C ARG A 486 16.32 17.89 4.49
#